data_0667af480ad419e6417aedd92eae1116
#
_entry.id   0667af480ad419e6417aedd92eae1116
#
_cell.length_a   1.000
_cell.length_b   1.000
_cell.length_c   1.000
_cell.angle_alpha   90.00
_cell.angle_beta   90.00
_cell.angle_gamma   90.00
#
_symmetry.space_group_name_H-M   'P 1'
#
loop_
_entity.id
_entity.type
_entity.pdbx_description
1 polymer ?
#
loop_
_entity_poly.entity_id
_entity_poly.type
_entity_poly.pdbx_seq_one_letter_code
_entity_poly.pdbx_strand_id
1 'polypeptide(L)'
;MERESMEFDVVIVGAGPAGLSTACKLMQLANEKDQELMVCVVEKGSEVGAHILSGAVFEPRSLNELFPDWKEKGAPLNTPVTEDHIYLLNDETSAKKLPNAITPKTMHNDGNYIVSMGNVCRWLAEQAEQLGVEVFPGFAASEVIYNEDGSVGGVLTGDMGVGENGEPKDGYMPGMELRAKYTVFAEGCRGHLGKELISHFKLDEDSSPQHYAIGFKEIWDIDPSKHQPGLVVHSAGWPLDDATGGSYLYHAEDNQVFVGLIVDLNYDNPYLSPFDEFQRLKHHPVFKQYLEGGKRVSYGARAIAKGGFNSLPKMTFPGGLLVGCEAGTLNFAKIKGNHTAMKSGMLAAESIFEAISENAEAPVKELTSFTEKFKSSWLYDELFRSRNFGPAIHKLGNFWGGAFNTLEQNIFNGNLFFTMKDEHKDYAQLKEAKDAKEISYPKPDGVLSFDKLSSVFLSNTNHEEDQPCHLKLKDPSIPLQVNLPKFAEPAQRYCPAGVYEVIEEEGEKRFQINAQNCVHCKTCDIKDPSQNIKWVVPEGAGGPNYPNM
;
A
#
# COMPACT_ATOMS: atom_id res chain seq x y z
N MET A 1 26.11 -23.10 -7.46
CA MET A 1 25.29 -23.63 -8.56
C MET A 1 25.06 -22.49 -9.54
N GLU A 2 25.07 -22.78 -10.83
CA GLU A 2 24.69 -21.82 -11.85
C GLU A 2 23.18 -21.57 -11.74
N ARG A 3 22.75 -20.29 -11.80
CA ARG A 3 21.33 -19.95 -11.72
C ARG A 3 20.64 -20.23 -13.03
N GLU A 4 19.44 -20.72 -12.99
CA GLU A 4 18.60 -20.86 -14.18
C GLU A 4 18.13 -19.49 -14.65
N SER A 5 18.03 -19.33 -15.97
CA SER A 5 17.58 -18.10 -16.62
C SER A 5 16.39 -18.39 -17.53
N MET A 6 15.35 -17.57 -17.44
CA MET A 6 14.21 -17.57 -18.33
C MET A 6 14.10 -16.20 -19.03
N GLU A 7 13.77 -16.23 -20.32
CA GLU A 7 13.63 -15.04 -21.15
C GLU A 7 12.14 -14.74 -21.37
N PHE A 8 11.76 -13.48 -21.17
CA PHE A 8 10.40 -12.96 -21.42
C PHE A 8 10.48 -11.68 -22.24
N ASP A 9 9.39 -11.30 -22.90
CA ASP A 9 9.27 -9.96 -23.44
C ASP A 9 9.04 -8.94 -22.32
N VAL A 10 8.19 -9.30 -21.33
CA VAL A 10 7.88 -8.43 -20.20
C VAL A 10 7.81 -9.23 -18.88
N VAL A 11 8.52 -8.75 -17.89
CA VAL A 11 8.42 -9.21 -16.50
C VAL A 11 7.70 -8.15 -15.68
N ILE A 12 6.70 -8.57 -14.89
CA ILE A 12 5.92 -7.70 -14.01
C ILE A 12 6.15 -8.15 -12.55
N VAL A 13 6.60 -7.23 -11.71
CA VAL A 13 6.89 -7.50 -10.30
C VAL A 13 5.71 -7.04 -9.45
N GLY A 14 4.94 -7.99 -8.94
CA GLY A 14 3.78 -7.79 -8.07
C GLY A 14 2.43 -8.04 -8.77
N ALA A 15 1.66 -9.00 -8.24
CA ALA A 15 0.31 -9.35 -8.69
C ALA A 15 -0.79 -8.55 -7.96
N GLY A 16 -0.55 -7.24 -7.79
CA GLY A 16 -1.55 -6.29 -7.33
C GLY A 16 -2.36 -5.68 -8.48
N PRO A 17 -3.27 -4.74 -8.18
CA PRO A 17 -4.14 -4.13 -9.19
C PRO A 17 -3.38 -3.53 -10.39
N ALA A 18 -2.25 -2.87 -10.14
CA ALA A 18 -1.45 -2.26 -11.21
C ALA A 18 -0.77 -3.32 -12.09
N GLY A 19 -0.09 -4.29 -11.48
CA GLY A 19 0.64 -5.34 -12.22
C GLY A 19 -0.30 -6.22 -13.05
N LEU A 20 -1.39 -6.68 -12.45
CA LEU A 20 -2.38 -7.51 -13.16
C LEU A 20 -3.09 -6.74 -14.28
N SER A 21 -3.39 -5.45 -14.07
CA SER A 21 -3.96 -4.62 -15.14
C SER A 21 -2.98 -4.38 -16.28
N THR A 22 -1.67 -4.28 -15.97
CA THR A 22 -0.62 -4.22 -17.01
C THR A 22 -0.61 -5.53 -17.81
N ALA A 23 -0.58 -6.67 -17.13
CA ALA A 23 -0.55 -7.99 -17.76
C ALA A 23 -1.77 -8.23 -18.67
N CYS A 24 -2.97 -8.01 -18.15
CA CYS A 24 -4.20 -8.17 -18.91
C CYS A 24 -4.24 -7.26 -20.15
N LYS A 25 -3.96 -5.95 -19.97
CA LYS A 25 -4.01 -4.98 -21.07
C LYS A 25 -2.96 -5.30 -22.16
N LEU A 26 -1.76 -5.71 -21.75
CA LEU A 26 -0.69 -6.06 -22.67
C LEU A 26 -1.09 -7.25 -23.55
N MET A 27 -1.62 -8.31 -22.92
CA MET A 27 -2.05 -9.50 -23.66
C MET A 27 -3.33 -9.28 -24.48
N GLN A 28 -4.22 -8.39 -24.05
CA GLN A 28 -5.35 -7.96 -24.90
C GLN A 28 -4.85 -7.32 -26.19
N LEU A 29 -3.90 -6.39 -26.09
CA LEU A 29 -3.30 -5.72 -27.27
C LEU A 29 -2.55 -6.71 -28.18
N ALA A 30 -1.82 -7.65 -27.59
CA ALA A 30 -1.11 -8.69 -28.34
C ALA A 30 -2.09 -9.59 -29.10
N ASN A 31 -3.14 -10.06 -28.44
CA ASN A 31 -4.17 -10.89 -29.06
C ASN A 31 -4.96 -10.16 -30.15
N GLU A 32 -5.26 -8.86 -29.95
CA GLU A 32 -5.92 -8.03 -30.98
C GLU A 32 -5.08 -7.86 -32.26
N LYS A 33 -3.76 -7.94 -32.14
CA LYS A 33 -2.81 -7.79 -33.24
C LYS A 33 -2.21 -9.10 -33.75
N ASP A 34 -2.67 -10.23 -33.19
CA ASP A 34 -2.14 -11.57 -33.50
C ASP A 34 -0.61 -11.62 -33.33
N GLN A 35 -0.11 -10.99 -32.27
CA GLN A 35 1.31 -10.91 -31.91
C GLN A 35 1.57 -11.80 -30.67
N GLU A 36 2.51 -12.72 -30.78
CA GLU A 36 2.94 -13.52 -29.64
C GLU A 36 3.82 -12.69 -28.70
N LEU A 37 3.51 -12.69 -27.41
CA LEU A 37 4.32 -12.10 -26.34
C LEU A 37 4.42 -13.07 -25.16
N MET A 38 5.63 -13.16 -24.63
CA MET A 38 5.90 -13.89 -23.38
C MET A 38 5.88 -12.91 -22.21
N VAL A 39 4.86 -13.01 -21.38
CA VAL A 39 4.64 -12.12 -20.22
C VAL A 39 4.51 -12.94 -18.94
N CYS A 40 5.29 -12.59 -17.93
CA CYS A 40 5.12 -13.18 -16.61
C CYS A 40 4.90 -12.15 -15.52
N VAL A 41 4.20 -12.58 -14.48
CA VAL A 41 3.98 -11.83 -13.23
C VAL A 41 4.58 -12.62 -12.08
N VAL A 42 5.49 -12.02 -11.31
CA VAL A 42 6.01 -12.62 -10.08
C VAL A 42 5.34 -12.01 -8.86
N GLU A 43 4.91 -12.86 -7.93
CA GLU A 43 4.27 -12.45 -6.67
C GLU A 43 4.95 -13.14 -5.49
N LYS A 44 5.36 -12.34 -4.49
CA LYS A 44 6.04 -12.87 -3.30
C LYS A 44 5.12 -13.64 -2.35
N GLY A 45 3.82 -13.33 -2.34
CA GLY A 45 2.81 -14.03 -1.54
C GLY A 45 2.63 -15.46 -1.98
N SER A 46 2.20 -16.34 -1.08
CA SER A 46 1.93 -17.76 -1.36
C SER A 46 0.89 -17.97 -2.46
N GLU A 47 0.02 -17.00 -2.64
CA GLU A 47 -0.98 -16.92 -3.71
C GLU A 47 -1.27 -15.45 -4.05
N VAL A 48 -1.85 -15.21 -5.21
CA VAL A 48 -2.33 -13.86 -5.57
C VAL A 48 -3.41 -13.42 -4.57
N GLY A 49 -3.31 -12.19 -4.10
CA GLY A 49 -4.25 -11.63 -3.12
C GLY A 49 -3.86 -11.86 -1.65
N ALA A 50 -2.97 -12.81 -1.33
CA ALA A 50 -2.58 -13.11 0.05
C ALA A 50 -2.05 -11.89 0.82
N HIS A 51 -1.29 -11.03 0.17
CA HIS A 51 -0.72 -9.82 0.76
C HIS A 51 -1.54 -8.55 0.50
N ILE A 52 -2.69 -8.65 -0.15
CA ILE A 52 -3.50 -7.48 -0.47
C ILE A 52 -4.33 -7.07 0.74
N LEU A 53 -4.17 -5.81 1.12
CA LEU A 53 -4.98 -5.15 2.14
C LEU A 53 -5.38 -3.77 1.61
N SER A 54 -6.69 -3.55 1.52
CA SER A 54 -7.26 -2.28 1.06
C SER A 54 -8.55 -1.98 1.83
N GLY A 55 -8.96 -0.74 1.91
CA GLY A 55 -10.17 -0.30 2.56
C GLY A 55 -11.41 -1.18 2.31
N ALA A 56 -11.95 -1.52 1.19
CA ALA A 56 -11.81 -0.90 -0.11
C ALA A 56 -13.18 -0.46 -0.60
N VAL A 57 -13.34 0.82 -0.83
CA VAL A 57 -14.38 1.29 -1.73
C VAL A 57 -13.76 1.44 -3.11
N PHE A 58 -14.24 0.65 -4.05
CA PHE A 58 -13.67 0.49 -5.38
C PHE A 58 -14.44 1.33 -6.41
N GLU A 59 -13.72 2.19 -7.13
CA GLU A 59 -14.25 2.94 -8.28
C GLU A 59 -14.05 2.09 -9.55
N PRO A 60 -15.14 1.67 -10.26
CA PRO A 60 -15.04 0.70 -11.35
C PRO A 60 -14.52 1.28 -12.67
N ARG A 61 -14.16 2.56 -12.74
CA ARG A 61 -13.77 3.25 -13.97
C ARG A 61 -12.68 2.51 -14.76
N SER A 62 -11.58 2.15 -14.12
CA SER A 62 -10.49 1.43 -14.78
C SER A 62 -10.87 0.00 -15.16
N LEU A 63 -11.69 -0.65 -14.33
CA LEU A 63 -12.20 -1.98 -14.64
C LEU A 63 -13.15 -1.95 -15.86
N ASN A 64 -14.00 -0.94 -15.96
CA ASN A 64 -14.86 -0.72 -17.13
C ASN A 64 -14.07 -0.50 -18.43
N GLU A 65 -12.88 0.13 -18.33
CA GLU A 65 -11.99 0.30 -19.49
C GLU A 65 -11.24 -0.99 -19.84
N LEU A 66 -10.81 -1.77 -18.83
CA LEU A 66 -10.01 -2.99 -19.02
C LEU A 66 -10.90 -4.18 -19.45
N PHE A 67 -12.02 -4.36 -18.78
CA PHE A 67 -13.00 -5.41 -19.02
C PHE A 67 -14.41 -4.81 -19.01
N PRO A 68 -14.93 -4.30 -20.15
CA PRO A 68 -16.29 -3.75 -20.22
C PRO A 68 -17.38 -4.76 -19.83
N ASP A 69 -17.09 -6.05 -19.99
CA ASP A 69 -17.93 -7.20 -19.68
C ASP A 69 -17.61 -7.86 -18.31
N TRP A 70 -17.01 -7.11 -17.38
CA TRP A 70 -16.57 -7.65 -16.09
C TRP A 70 -17.71 -8.28 -15.26
N LYS A 71 -18.96 -7.79 -15.44
CA LYS A 71 -20.13 -8.34 -14.75
C LYS A 71 -20.45 -9.75 -15.25
N GLU A 72 -20.47 -9.91 -16.56
CA GLU A 72 -20.69 -11.19 -17.23
C GLU A 72 -19.57 -12.19 -16.94
N LYS A 73 -18.36 -11.70 -16.76
CA LYS A 73 -17.17 -12.46 -16.35
C LYS A 73 -17.11 -12.78 -14.85
N GLY A 74 -18.10 -12.35 -14.09
CA GLY A 74 -18.21 -12.68 -12.67
C GLY A 74 -17.17 -11.98 -11.77
N ALA A 75 -16.74 -10.76 -12.09
CA ALA A 75 -15.89 -9.99 -11.19
C ALA A 75 -16.57 -9.78 -9.82
N PRO A 76 -15.86 -9.92 -8.69
CA PRO A 76 -16.45 -9.94 -7.35
C PRO A 76 -16.79 -8.53 -6.83
N LEU A 77 -17.60 -7.78 -7.57
CA LEU A 77 -18.13 -6.46 -7.23
C LEU A 77 -19.62 -6.57 -6.94
N ASN A 78 -19.99 -7.17 -5.80
CA ASN A 78 -21.38 -7.55 -5.51
C ASN A 78 -22.10 -6.54 -4.61
N THR A 79 -21.37 -5.67 -3.87
CA THR A 79 -21.96 -4.74 -2.91
C THR A 79 -21.82 -3.29 -3.41
N PRO A 80 -22.80 -2.76 -4.17
CA PRO A 80 -22.79 -1.35 -4.54
C PRO A 80 -22.95 -0.46 -3.30
N VAL A 81 -22.31 0.71 -3.31
CA VAL A 81 -22.54 1.71 -2.26
C VAL A 81 -23.96 2.23 -2.37
N THR A 82 -24.70 2.21 -1.26
CA THR A 82 -26.09 2.65 -1.14
C THR A 82 -26.24 3.91 -0.31
N GLU A 83 -25.39 4.07 0.71
CA GLU A 83 -25.35 5.23 1.58
C GLU A 83 -23.91 5.63 1.89
N ASP A 84 -23.66 6.93 2.02
CA ASP A 84 -22.33 7.50 2.31
C ASP A 84 -22.43 8.53 3.43
N HIS A 85 -21.75 8.28 4.54
CA HIS A 85 -21.77 9.10 5.73
C HIS A 85 -20.37 9.59 6.07
N ILE A 86 -20.23 10.89 6.33
CA ILE A 86 -18.98 11.50 6.81
C ILE A 86 -19.22 12.12 8.18
N TYR A 87 -18.41 11.73 9.15
CA TYR A 87 -18.46 12.22 10.52
C TYR A 87 -17.19 13.01 10.89
N LEU A 88 -17.38 14.07 11.66
CA LEU A 88 -16.32 14.68 12.45
C LEU A 88 -16.47 14.19 13.89
N LEU A 89 -15.49 13.43 14.36
CA LEU A 89 -15.44 12.95 15.76
C LEU A 89 -14.80 14.05 16.60
N ASN A 90 -15.55 14.61 17.56
CA ASN A 90 -15.04 15.74 18.37
C ASN A 90 -14.24 15.24 19.57
N ASP A 91 -14.70 14.14 20.19
CA ASP A 91 -14.11 13.50 21.36
C ASP A 91 -14.47 12.01 21.38
N GLU A 92 -14.21 11.31 22.47
CA GLU A 92 -14.45 9.86 22.60
C GLU A 92 -15.94 9.44 22.54
N THR A 93 -16.88 10.37 22.66
CA THR A 93 -18.31 10.11 22.77
C THR A 93 -19.17 10.86 21.76
N SER A 94 -18.69 11.97 21.25
CA SER A 94 -19.48 12.87 20.44
C SER A 94 -18.96 12.99 19.00
N ALA A 95 -19.90 13.01 18.07
CA ALA A 95 -19.63 13.16 16.65
C ALA A 95 -20.68 14.05 15.98
N LYS A 96 -20.25 14.71 14.91
CA LYS A 96 -21.14 15.47 14.04
C LYS A 96 -21.15 14.86 12.63
N LYS A 97 -22.32 14.38 12.19
CA LYS A 97 -22.51 13.97 10.79
C LYS A 97 -22.49 15.21 9.92
N LEU A 98 -21.61 15.22 8.91
CA LEU A 98 -21.49 16.33 7.98
C LEU A 98 -22.47 16.13 6.80
N PRO A 99 -23.25 17.16 6.43
CA PRO A 99 -24.04 17.11 5.21
C PRO A 99 -23.15 17.01 3.97
N ASN A 100 -23.58 16.27 2.95
CA ASN A 100 -22.82 16.10 1.71
C ASN A 100 -22.47 17.44 1.02
N ALA A 101 -23.29 18.48 1.20
CA ALA A 101 -23.05 19.80 0.62
C ALA A 101 -21.80 20.50 1.14
N ILE A 102 -21.32 20.15 2.33
CA ILE A 102 -20.12 20.74 2.96
C ILE A 102 -18.94 19.77 3.04
N THR A 103 -19.00 18.65 2.33
CA THR A 103 -17.87 17.71 2.17
C THR A 103 -17.32 17.79 0.76
N PRO A 104 -16.03 17.50 0.54
CA PRO A 104 -15.48 17.47 -0.81
C PRO A 104 -16.24 16.45 -1.67
N LYS A 105 -16.74 16.88 -2.83
CA LYS A 105 -17.48 15.98 -3.76
C LYS A 105 -16.65 14.79 -4.23
N THR A 106 -15.33 14.92 -4.20
CA THR A 106 -14.40 13.84 -4.53
C THR A 106 -14.45 12.67 -3.55
N MET A 107 -14.91 12.89 -2.32
CA MET A 107 -15.06 11.85 -1.29
C MET A 107 -16.37 11.05 -1.43
N HIS A 108 -17.34 11.50 -2.24
CA HIS A 108 -18.61 10.81 -2.42
C HIS A 108 -18.42 9.50 -3.20
N ASN A 109 -19.26 8.51 -2.91
CA ASN A 109 -19.08 7.13 -3.36
C ASN A 109 -20.21 6.60 -4.26
N ASP A 110 -21.01 7.48 -4.85
CA ASP A 110 -22.04 7.09 -5.80
C ASP A 110 -21.46 6.28 -6.97
N GLY A 111 -22.03 5.11 -7.24
CA GLY A 111 -21.57 4.22 -8.32
C GLY A 111 -20.33 3.38 -8.01
N ASN A 112 -19.80 3.48 -6.79
CA ASN A 112 -18.69 2.65 -6.33
C ASN A 112 -19.20 1.36 -5.66
N TYR A 113 -18.27 0.45 -5.36
CA TYR A 113 -18.56 -0.84 -4.75
C TYR A 113 -17.68 -1.07 -3.52
N ILE A 114 -18.23 -1.71 -2.49
CA ILE A 114 -17.45 -2.25 -1.37
C ILE A 114 -16.98 -3.63 -1.78
N VAL A 115 -15.67 -3.85 -1.76
CA VAL A 115 -15.05 -5.10 -2.24
C VAL A 115 -13.95 -5.59 -1.33
N SER A 116 -13.65 -6.89 -1.38
CA SER A 116 -12.34 -7.42 -1.03
C SER A 116 -11.39 -7.22 -2.21
N MET A 117 -10.39 -6.38 -2.04
CA MET A 117 -9.41 -6.15 -3.11
C MET A 117 -8.55 -7.38 -3.38
N GLY A 118 -8.34 -8.24 -2.37
CA GLY A 118 -7.69 -9.54 -2.54
C GLY A 118 -8.46 -10.43 -3.52
N ASN A 119 -9.80 -10.50 -3.39
CA ASN A 119 -10.65 -11.27 -4.31
C ASN A 119 -10.67 -10.68 -5.71
N VAL A 120 -10.68 -9.35 -5.85
CA VAL A 120 -10.56 -8.69 -7.17
C VAL A 120 -9.23 -9.04 -7.83
N CYS A 121 -8.12 -9.07 -7.08
CA CYS A 121 -6.81 -9.46 -7.63
C CYS A 121 -6.78 -10.94 -8.04
N ARG A 122 -7.37 -11.86 -7.26
CA ARG A 122 -7.49 -13.27 -7.65
C ARG A 122 -8.24 -13.42 -8.98
N TRP A 123 -9.38 -12.74 -9.11
CA TRP A 123 -10.15 -12.72 -10.35
C TRP A 123 -9.36 -12.11 -11.52
N LEU A 124 -8.62 -11.00 -11.30
CA LEU A 124 -7.77 -10.42 -12.34
C LEU A 124 -6.64 -11.36 -12.76
N ALA A 125 -6.07 -12.12 -11.84
CA ALA A 125 -5.05 -13.13 -12.17
C ALA A 125 -5.62 -14.26 -13.04
N GLU A 126 -6.82 -14.75 -12.73
CA GLU A 126 -7.52 -15.72 -13.57
C GLU A 126 -7.75 -15.17 -15.00
N GLN A 127 -8.13 -13.88 -15.11
CA GLN A 127 -8.28 -13.25 -16.42
C GLN A 127 -6.92 -13.13 -17.16
N ALA A 128 -5.85 -12.81 -16.45
CA ALA A 128 -4.50 -12.71 -17.02
C ALA A 128 -4.02 -14.08 -17.54
N GLU A 129 -4.19 -15.14 -16.75
CA GLU A 129 -3.85 -16.51 -17.16
C GLU A 129 -4.66 -16.98 -18.39
N GLN A 130 -5.95 -16.66 -18.43
CA GLN A 130 -6.80 -16.95 -19.61
C GLN A 130 -6.33 -16.22 -20.87
N LEU A 131 -5.69 -15.07 -20.73
CA LEU A 131 -5.10 -14.30 -21.83
C LEU A 131 -3.71 -14.81 -22.23
N GLY A 132 -3.11 -15.74 -21.48
CA GLY A 132 -1.80 -16.32 -21.76
C GLY A 132 -0.64 -15.77 -20.93
N VAL A 133 -0.91 -15.07 -19.83
CA VAL A 133 0.11 -14.60 -18.88
C VAL A 133 0.54 -15.75 -17.98
N GLU A 134 1.84 -15.88 -17.73
CA GLU A 134 2.37 -16.79 -16.70
C GLU A 134 2.40 -16.08 -15.34
N VAL A 135 1.67 -16.58 -14.34
CA VAL A 135 1.62 -16.00 -12.99
C VAL A 135 2.37 -16.92 -12.02
N PHE A 136 3.41 -16.39 -11.36
CA PHE A 136 4.27 -17.13 -10.45
C PHE A 136 4.10 -16.62 -8.99
N PRO A 137 3.11 -17.13 -8.24
CA PRO A 137 3.02 -16.86 -6.80
C PRO A 137 4.10 -17.63 -6.04
N GLY A 138 4.52 -17.08 -4.88
CA GLY A 138 5.59 -17.65 -4.07
C GLY A 138 7.01 -17.26 -4.50
N PHE A 139 7.17 -16.49 -5.57
CA PHE A 139 8.46 -16.03 -6.04
C PHE A 139 8.67 -14.54 -5.74
N ALA A 140 9.60 -14.26 -4.83
CA ALA A 140 9.94 -12.89 -4.46
C ALA A 140 11.05 -12.36 -5.37
N ALA A 141 10.81 -11.29 -6.13
CA ALA A 141 11.88 -10.57 -6.82
C ALA A 141 12.80 -9.91 -5.78
N SER A 142 14.07 -10.31 -5.74
CA SER A 142 15.04 -9.90 -4.72
C SER A 142 16.03 -8.85 -5.19
N GLU A 143 16.43 -8.88 -6.46
CA GLU A 143 17.43 -7.99 -7.05
C GLU A 143 17.02 -7.57 -8.46
N VAL A 144 17.49 -6.40 -8.86
CA VAL A 144 17.36 -5.92 -10.25
C VAL A 144 18.53 -6.43 -11.07
N ILE A 145 18.26 -6.96 -12.26
CA ILE A 145 19.30 -7.31 -13.23
C ILE A 145 19.51 -6.10 -14.15
N TYR A 146 20.75 -5.65 -14.26
CA TYR A 146 21.14 -4.58 -15.16
C TYR A 146 21.90 -5.15 -16.36
N ASN A 147 21.64 -4.62 -17.53
CA ASN A 147 22.40 -4.88 -18.75
C ASN A 147 23.74 -4.11 -18.73
N GLU A 148 24.65 -4.44 -19.65
CA GLU A 148 25.96 -3.78 -19.76
C GLU A 148 25.88 -2.26 -20.00
N ASP A 149 24.79 -1.79 -20.62
CA ASP A 149 24.53 -0.37 -20.86
C ASP A 149 23.87 0.36 -19.66
N GLY A 150 23.65 -0.36 -18.55
CA GLY A 150 23.00 0.15 -17.35
C GLY A 150 21.48 0.18 -17.39
N SER A 151 20.85 -0.28 -18.47
CA SER A 151 19.40 -0.47 -18.51
C SER A 151 18.97 -1.66 -17.66
N VAL A 152 17.70 -1.66 -17.19
CA VAL A 152 17.13 -2.81 -16.49
C VAL A 152 16.87 -3.93 -17.49
N GLY A 153 17.38 -5.14 -17.19
CA GLY A 153 17.27 -6.33 -18.02
C GLY A 153 16.46 -7.46 -17.38
N GLY A 154 15.74 -7.16 -16.28
CA GLY A 154 14.93 -8.15 -15.58
C GLY A 154 15.09 -8.12 -14.07
N VAL A 155 14.72 -9.21 -13.40
CA VAL A 155 14.87 -9.38 -11.95
C VAL A 155 15.41 -10.79 -11.62
N LEU A 156 16.11 -10.88 -10.50
CA LEU A 156 16.48 -12.13 -9.87
C LEU A 156 15.46 -12.46 -8.79
N THR A 157 14.96 -13.69 -8.74
CA THR A 157 14.16 -14.15 -7.61
C THR A 157 15.04 -14.51 -6.43
N GLY A 158 14.49 -14.43 -5.21
CA GLY A 158 15.23 -14.79 -3.99
C GLY A 158 15.54 -16.28 -3.92
N ASP A 159 16.67 -16.61 -3.28
CA ASP A 159 17.01 -17.98 -2.94
C ASP A 159 16.02 -18.50 -1.90
N MET A 160 15.71 -19.80 -1.95
CA MET A 160 14.89 -20.51 -0.96
C MET A 160 15.72 -21.54 -0.20
N GLY A 161 15.36 -21.78 1.06
CA GLY A 161 16.10 -22.74 1.89
C GLY A 161 17.47 -22.23 2.34
N VAL A 162 17.58 -20.95 2.66
CA VAL A 162 18.76 -20.33 3.28
C VAL A 162 18.52 -20.19 4.78
N GLY A 163 19.45 -20.67 5.61
CA GLY A 163 19.39 -20.56 7.06
C GLY A 163 19.65 -19.14 7.58
N GLU A 164 19.34 -18.90 8.86
CA GLU A 164 19.59 -17.61 9.53
C GLU A 164 21.05 -17.15 9.44
N ASN A 165 21.96 -18.11 9.43
CA ASN A 165 23.41 -17.88 9.28
C ASN A 165 23.86 -17.55 7.85
N GLY A 166 22.94 -17.56 6.87
CA GLY A 166 23.22 -17.33 5.46
C GLY A 166 23.71 -18.56 4.69
N GLU A 167 23.75 -19.74 5.32
CA GLU A 167 24.20 -20.97 4.69
C GLU A 167 23.03 -21.74 4.07
N PRO A 168 23.23 -22.45 2.94
CA PRO A 168 22.23 -23.30 2.35
C PRO A 168 21.77 -24.45 3.27
N LYS A 169 20.47 -24.67 3.39
CA LYS A 169 19.87 -25.81 4.10
C LYS A 169 19.60 -26.98 3.16
N ASP A 170 19.17 -28.11 3.74
CA ASP A 170 18.61 -29.20 2.95
C ASP A 170 17.37 -28.70 2.18
N GLY A 171 17.37 -28.89 0.87
CA GLY A 171 16.31 -28.36 -0.01
C GLY A 171 16.56 -26.94 -0.53
N TYR A 172 17.76 -26.40 -0.39
CA TYR A 172 18.16 -25.14 -0.99
C TYR A 172 17.86 -25.09 -2.50
N MET A 173 17.20 -24.02 -2.92
CA MET A 173 16.94 -23.74 -4.33
C MET A 173 17.47 -22.32 -4.65
N PRO A 174 18.43 -22.19 -5.59
CA PRO A 174 18.89 -20.89 -6.01
C PRO A 174 17.77 -20.13 -6.71
N GLY A 175 17.72 -18.82 -6.54
CA GLY A 175 16.83 -17.96 -7.29
C GLY A 175 17.12 -18.02 -8.78
N MET A 176 16.11 -17.66 -9.59
CA MET A 176 16.15 -17.70 -11.05
C MET A 176 16.30 -16.28 -11.60
N GLU A 177 17.03 -16.14 -12.70
CA GLU A 177 17.06 -14.90 -13.49
C GLU A 177 15.84 -14.85 -14.42
N LEU A 178 14.98 -13.87 -14.23
CA LEU A 178 13.88 -13.57 -15.14
C LEU A 178 14.28 -12.35 -15.98
N ARG A 179 14.79 -12.63 -17.16
CA ARG A 179 15.26 -11.60 -18.08
C ARG A 179 14.13 -11.11 -18.96
N ALA A 180 14.11 -9.81 -19.23
CA ALA A 180 13.06 -9.21 -20.05
C ALA A 180 13.56 -7.99 -20.84
N LYS A 181 12.88 -7.69 -21.93
CA LYS A 181 13.06 -6.42 -22.65
C LYS A 181 12.57 -5.24 -21.80
N TYR A 182 11.43 -5.42 -21.13
CA TYR A 182 10.89 -4.41 -20.19
C TYR A 182 10.46 -5.05 -18.89
N THR A 183 10.75 -4.37 -17.79
CA THR A 183 10.33 -4.77 -16.45
C THR A 183 9.41 -3.73 -15.85
N VAL A 184 8.25 -4.16 -15.36
CA VAL A 184 7.26 -3.30 -14.71
C VAL A 184 7.30 -3.55 -13.20
N PHE A 185 7.60 -2.51 -12.42
CA PHE A 185 7.64 -2.59 -10.98
C PHE A 185 6.32 -2.11 -10.39
N ALA A 186 5.56 -3.04 -9.84
CA ALA A 186 4.24 -2.86 -9.25
C ALA A 186 4.18 -3.39 -7.81
N GLU A 187 5.27 -3.23 -7.04
CA GLU A 187 5.47 -3.80 -5.70
C GLU A 187 4.58 -3.14 -4.62
N GLY A 188 3.81 -2.14 -4.99
CA GLY A 188 2.97 -1.37 -4.07
C GLY A 188 3.75 -0.34 -3.27
N CYS A 189 3.16 0.11 -2.14
CA CYS A 189 3.77 1.15 -1.34
C CYS A 189 5.17 0.76 -0.87
N ARG A 190 6.16 1.60 -1.16
CA ARG A 190 7.54 1.43 -0.73
C ARG A 190 8.12 0.07 -1.12
N GLY A 191 8.04 -0.30 -2.39
CA GLY A 191 8.66 -1.48 -2.96
C GLY A 191 10.17 -1.51 -2.70
N HIS A 192 10.71 -2.69 -2.46
CA HIS A 192 12.11 -2.73 -2.08
C HIS A 192 13.04 -2.54 -3.29
N LEU A 193 12.65 -3.04 -4.46
CA LEU A 193 13.35 -2.76 -5.73
C LEU A 193 13.05 -1.36 -6.23
N GLY A 194 11.81 -0.89 -6.12
CA GLY A 194 11.45 0.48 -6.47
C GLY A 194 12.25 1.54 -5.73
N LYS A 195 12.56 1.35 -4.45
CA LYS A 195 13.45 2.25 -3.69
C LYS A 195 14.86 2.31 -4.29
N GLU A 196 15.38 1.17 -4.70
CA GLU A 196 16.68 1.07 -5.34
C GLU A 196 16.68 1.80 -6.68
N LEU A 197 15.68 1.54 -7.51
CA LEU A 197 15.51 2.17 -8.84
C LEU A 197 15.34 3.69 -8.74
N ILE A 198 14.51 4.17 -7.79
CA ILE A 198 14.34 5.60 -7.54
C ILE A 198 15.68 6.26 -7.20
N SER A 199 16.47 5.61 -6.33
CA SER A 199 17.79 6.12 -5.96
C SER A 199 18.80 6.00 -7.10
N HIS A 200 18.84 4.87 -7.81
CA HIS A 200 19.80 4.59 -8.86
C HIS A 200 19.63 5.55 -10.05
N PHE A 201 18.41 5.73 -10.51
CA PHE A 201 18.07 6.60 -11.65
C PHE A 201 17.69 8.03 -11.22
N LYS A 202 17.75 8.35 -9.93
CA LYS A 202 17.42 9.67 -9.37
C LYS A 202 16.02 10.17 -9.79
N LEU A 203 15.04 9.28 -9.69
CA LEU A 203 13.71 9.52 -10.26
C LEU A 203 12.90 10.57 -9.49
N ASP A 204 13.26 10.89 -8.25
CA ASP A 204 12.53 11.81 -7.36
C ASP A 204 13.21 13.18 -7.17
N GLU A 205 14.28 13.48 -7.94
CA GLU A 205 15.03 14.75 -7.78
C GLU A 205 14.16 16.01 -7.97
N ASP A 206 13.18 15.96 -8.88
CA ASP A 206 12.29 17.09 -9.18
C ASP A 206 10.95 17.02 -8.41
N SER A 207 10.76 16.03 -7.53
CA SER A 207 9.51 15.79 -6.83
C SER A 207 9.53 16.32 -5.40
N SER A 208 8.34 16.63 -4.86
CA SER A 208 8.21 16.82 -3.40
C SER A 208 8.47 15.49 -2.69
N PRO A 209 8.89 15.51 -1.40
CA PRO A 209 9.00 14.28 -0.63
C PRO A 209 7.71 13.46 -0.68
N GLN A 210 7.84 12.12 -0.80
CA GLN A 210 6.69 11.24 -0.68
C GLN A 210 6.17 11.23 0.75
N HIS A 211 4.86 11.27 0.90
CA HIS A 211 4.17 11.11 2.17
C HIS A 211 3.49 9.77 2.26
N TYR A 212 3.48 9.23 3.47
CA TYR A 212 2.94 7.92 3.75
C TYR A 212 1.94 7.96 4.91
N ALA A 213 1.05 7.01 4.92
CA ALA A 213 0.21 6.70 6.07
C ALA A 213 0.28 5.21 6.37
N ILE A 214 0.05 4.84 7.64
CA ILE A 214 -0.25 3.45 8.01
C ILE A 214 -1.76 3.28 8.06
N GLY A 215 -2.27 2.28 7.33
CA GLY A 215 -3.66 1.88 7.38
C GLY A 215 -3.82 0.57 8.13
N PHE A 216 -4.76 0.54 9.06
CA PHE A 216 -5.22 -0.66 9.76
C PHE A 216 -6.56 -1.09 9.19
N LYS A 217 -6.80 -2.39 9.14
CA LYS A 217 -8.10 -2.96 8.80
C LYS A 217 -8.38 -4.17 9.67
N GLU A 218 -9.60 -4.24 10.18
CA GLU A 218 -10.19 -5.44 10.73
C GLU A 218 -11.46 -5.79 9.98
N ILE A 219 -11.74 -7.08 9.86
CA ILE A 219 -13.02 -7.61 9.40
C ILE A 219 -13.76 -8.16 10.61
N TRP A 220 -15.02 -7.81 10.73
CA TRP A 220 -15.90 -8.26 11.80
C TRP A 220 -17.16 -8.89 11.22
N ASP A 221 -17.51 -10.08 11.72
CA ASP A 221 -18.86 -10.64 11.59
C ASP A 221 -19.76 -9.94 12.60
N ILE A 222 -20.82 -9.31 12.15
CA ILE A 222 -21.73 -8.56 13.02
C ILE A 222 -23.13 -9.15 13.03
N ASP A 223 -23.95 -8.72 14.00
CA ASP A 223 -25.36 -9.08 14.07
C ASP A 223 -26.08 -8.67 12.77
N PRO A 224 -26.78 -9.59 12.08
CA PRO A 224 -27.52 -9.28 10.85
C PRO A 224 -28.52 -8.12 11.00
N SER A 225 -29.07 -7.92 12.21
CA SER A 225 -29.99 -6.80 12.47
C SER A 225 -29.32 -5.42 12.44
N LYS A 226 -28.00 -5.37 12.58
CA LYS A 226 -27.18 -4.15 12.53
C LYS A 226 -26.54 -3.94 11.15
N HIS A 227 -26.60 -4.95 10.29
CA HIS A 227 -25.95 -4.91 8.99
C HIS A 227 -26.76 -4.12 7.97
N GLN A 228 -26.08 -3.24 7.22
CA GLN A 228 -26.67 -2.36 6.20
C GLN A 228 -25.80 -2.44 4.93
N PRO A 229 -25.99 -3.46 4.07
CA PRO A 229 -25.12 -3.67 2.89
C PRO A 229 -25.02 -2.41 2.02
N GLY A 230 -23.78 -2.03 1.71
CA GLY A 230 -23.51 -0.83 0.91
C GLY A 230 -23.38 0.48 1.70
N LEU A 231 -23.57 0.47 3.02
CA LEU A 231 -23.29 1.65 3.85
C LEU A 231 -21.80 1.89 3.97
N VAL A 232 -21.38 3.11 3.65
CA VAL A 232 -20.01 3.62 3.81
C VAL A 232 -20.01 4.69 4.90
N VAL A 233 -19.16 4.53 5.89
CA VAL A 233 -18.91 5.52 6.93
C VAL A 233 -17.46 5.95 6.89
N HIS A 234 -17.21 7.23 6.71
CA HIS A 234 -15.89 7.84 6.89
C HIS A 234 -15.90 8.76 8.10
N SER A 235 -14.76 8.93 8.76
CA SER A 235 -14.62 9.96 9.78
C SER A 235 -13.22 10.56 9.84
N ALA A 236 -13.12 11.76 10.44
CA ALA A 236 -11.90 12.45 10.79
C ALA A 236 -12.01 13.03 12.20
N GLY A 237 -10.88 13.43 12.79
CA GLY A 237 -10.80 13.97 14.14
C GLY A 237 -10.36 12.92 15.15
N TRP A 238 -11.00 12.87 16.32
CA TRP A 238 -10.67 11.91 17.37
C TRP A 238 -10.56 10.47 16.82
N PRO A 239 -9.61 9.62 17.23
CA PRO A 239 -8.64 9.81 18.32
C PRO A 239 -7.32 10.49 17.91
N LEU A 240 -7.21 11.01 16.69
CA LEU A 240 -5.99 11.58 16.14
C LEU A 240 -5.88 13.07 16.51
N ASP A 241 -5.65 13.36 17.81
CA ASP A 241 -5.53 14.74 18.31
C ASP A 241 -4.23 15.42 17.81
N ASP A 242 -3.13 14.67 17.78
CA ASP A 242 -1.79 15.15 17.42
C ASP A 242 -1.29 14.58 16.06
N ALA A 243 -2.19 14.02 15.25
CA ALA A 243 -1.87 13.45 13.95
C ALA A 243 -2.98 13.72 12.94
N THR A 244 -2.64 13.64 11.65
CA THR A 244 -3.64 13.65 10.58
C THR A 244 -3.97 12.22 10.15
N GLY A 245 -5.16 12.05 9.54
CA GLY A 245 -5.65 10.75 9.12
C GLY A 245 -7.16 10.70 9.06
N GLY A 246 -7.70 9.51 9.15
CA GLY A 246 -9.14 9.28 9.14
C GLY A 246 -9.49 7.84 9.38
N SER A 247 -10.76 7.57 9.58
CA SER A 247 -11.25 6.22 9.83
C SER A 247 -12.43 5.87 8.94
N TYR A 248 -12.73 4.59 8.87
CA TYR A 248 -13.82 4.10 8.05
C TYR A 248 -14.49 2.88 8.66
N LEU A 249 -15.76 2.65 8.26
CA LEU A 249 -16.50 1.42 8.46
C LEU A 249 -17.38 1.19 7.24
N TYR A 250 -17.23 0.02 6.61
CA TYR A 250 -17.96 -0.36 5.40
C TYR A 250 -18.74 -1.64 5.61
N HIS A 251 -20.03 -1.64 5.29
CA HIS A 251 -20.87 -2.83 5.34
C HIS A 251 -20.76 -3.61 4.03
N ALA A 252 -19.97 -4.68 4.09
CA ALA A 252 -19.67 -5.55 2.94
C ALA A 252 -20.72 -6.68 2.79
N GLU A 253 -20.35 -7.79 2.16
CA GLU A 253 -21.18 -8.99 2.04
C GLU A 253 -21.24 -9.78 3.36
N ASP A 254 -22.10 -10.77 3.43
CA ASP A 254 -22.14 -11.83 4.46
C ASP A 254 -22.19 -11.35 5.92
N ASN A 255 -22.88 -10.23 6.18
CA ASN A 255 -22.94 -9.57 7.48
C ASN A 255 -21.55 -9.16 8.01
N GLN A 256 -20.60 -8.93 7.12
CA GLN A 256 -19.28 -8.43 7.47
C GLN A 256 -19.20 -6.90 7.37
N VAL A 257 -18.44 -6.34 8.29
CA VAL A 257 -18.00 -4.95 8.20
C VAL A 257 -16.50 -4.86 8.20
N PHE A 258 -15.99 -3.94 7.39
CA PHE A 258 -14.59 -3.56 7.36
C PHE A 258 -14.42 -2.29 8.16
N VAL A 259 -13.65 -2.33 9.23
CA VAL A 259 -13.34 -1.16 10.06
C VAL A 259 -11.86 -0.88 10.04
N GLY A 260 -11.48 0.39 9.93
CA GLY A 260 -10.08 0.75 9.89
C GLY A 260 -9.78 2.19 10.30
N LEU A 261 -8.50 2.43 10.54
CA LEU A 261 -7.91 3.73 10.84
C LEU A 261 -6.69 3.94 9.95
N ILE A 262 -6.60 5.10 9.36
CA ILE A 262 -5.43 5.57 8.64
C ILE A 262 -4.76 6.66 9.48
N VAL A 263 -3.46 6.50 9.74
CA VAL A 263 -2.65 7.49 10.46
C VAL A 263 -1.49 7.95 9.57
N ASP A 264 -1.42 9.24 9.31
CA ASP A 264 -0.34 9.83 8.54
C ASP A 264 0.99 9.68 9.27
N LEU A 265 2.05 9.25 8.59
CA LEU A 265 3.34 8.98 9.22
C LEU A 265 4.19 10.25 9.43
N ASN A 266 3.64 11.43 9.13
CA ASN A 266 4.26 12.72 9.43
C ASN A 266 4.01 13.23 10.86
N TYR A 267 3.34 12.47 11.73
CA TYR A 267 3.15 12.83 13.13
C TYR A 267 4.50 13.03 13.85
N ASP A 268 4.50 13.93 14.83
CA ASP A 268 5.72 14.39 15.50
C ASP A 268 5.95 13.79 16.90
N ASN A 269 4.92 13.19 17.52
CA ASN A 269 5.02 12.62 18.85
C ASN A 269 5.56 11.18 18.83
N PRO A 270 6.76 10.88 19.35
CA PRO A 270 7.33 9.54 19.36
C PRO A 270 6.59 8.55 20.26
N TYR A 271 5.71 9.03 21.15
CA TYR A 271 4.89 8.19 22.03
C TYR A 271 3.56 7.78 21.40
N LEU A 272 3.21 8.31 20.23
CA LEU A 272 2.00 7.92 19.53
C LEU A 272 2.11 6.47 19.02
N SER A 273 1.10 5.66 19.34
CA SER A 273 0.94 4.29 18.85
C SER A 273 -0.26 4.22 17.92
N PRO A 274 -0.06 4.19 16.59
CA PRO A 274 -1.16 4.10 15.64
C PRO A 274 -2.08 2.89 15.86
N PHE A 275 -1.51 1.77 16.32
CA PHE A 275 -2.29 0.58 16.67
C PHE A 275 -3.25 0.86 17.85
N ASP A 276 -2.75 1.47 18.92
CA ASP A 276 -3.58 1.73 20.11
C ASP A 276 -4.62 2.82 19.84
N GLU A 277 -4.35 3.79 18.98
CA GLU A 277 -5.35 4.75 18.49
C GLU A 277 -6.47 4.03 17.74
N PHE A 278 -6.15 3.02 16.91
CA PHE A 278 -7.16 2.20 16.25
C PHE A 278 -8.00 1.39 17.26
N GLN A 279 -7.37 0.87 18.32
CA GLN A 279 -8.12 0.17 19.38
C GLN A 279 -9.08 1.11 20.11
N ARG A 280 -8.67 2.36 20.41
CA ARG A 280 -9.52 3.40 21.02
C ARG A 280 -10.70 3.75 20.13
N LEU A 281 -10.47 3.94 18.84
CA LEU A 281 -11.51 4.31 17.85
C LEU A 281 -12.73 3.40 17.92
N LYS A 282 -12.54 2.10 18.08
CA LYS A 282 -13.65 1.11 18.07
C LYS A 282 -14.65 1.28 19.22
N HIS A 283 -14.24 1.95 20.30
CA HIS A 283 -15.13 2.27 21.44
C HIS A 283 -16.02 3.49 21.18
N HIS A 284 -15.72 4.30 20.16
CA HIS A 284 -16.54 5.45 19.82
C HIS A 284 -17.95 5.01 19.36
N PRO A 285 -19.04 5.66 19.81
CA PRO A 285 -20.42 5.26 19.52
C PRO A 285 -20.73 5.05 18.03
N VAL A 286 -20.13 5.82 17.15
CA VAL A 286 -20.28 5.70 15.68
C VAL A 286 -19.88 4.32 15.16
N PHE A 287 -18.87 3.69 15.76
CA PHE A 287 -18.36 2.36 15.40
C PHE A 287 -18.92 1.27 16.31
N LYS A 288 -18.90 1.52 17.61
CA LYS A 288 -19.35 0.56 18.64
C LYS A 288 -20.74 0.00 18.36
N GLN A 289 -21.70 0.84 17.93
CA GLN A 289 -23.08 0.42 17.63
C GLN A 289 -23.15 -0.77 16.66
N TYR A 290 -22.22 -0.89 15.72
CA TYR A 290 -22.15 -1.99 14.76
C TYR A 290 -21.32 -3.16 15.28
N LEU A 291 -20.19 -2.88 15.94
CA LEU A 291 -19.21 -3.89 16.35
C LEU A 291 -19.61 -4.65 17.62
N GLU A 292 -20.38 -4.02 18.53
CA GLU A 292 -20.75 -4.61 19.80
C GLU A 292 -21.62 -5.87 19.61
N GLY A 293 -21.14 -6.99 20.18
CA GLY A 293 -21.73 -8.31 20.01
C GLY A 293 -21.25 -9.07 18.77
N GLY A 294 -20.45 -8.42 17.93
CA GLY A 294 -19.80 -9.04 16.79
C GLY A 294 -18.53 -9.80 17.14
N LYS A 295 -17.92 -10.42 16.14
CA LYS A 295 -16.68 -11.19 16.25
C LYS A 295 -15.66 -10.69 15.23
N ARG A 296 -14.48 -10.30 15.70
CA ARG A 296 -13.34 -9.99 14.84
C ARG A 296 -12.80 -11.26 14.19
N VAL A 297 -12.68 -11.27 12.87
CA VAL A 297 -12.26 -12.46 12.08
C VAL A 297 -10.96 -12.26 11.33
N SER A 298 -10.56 -11.02 11.07
CA SER A 298 -9.28 -10.73 10.40
C SER A 298 -8.68 -9.41 10.89
N TYR A 299 -7.37 -9.27 10.76
CA TYR A 299 -6.61 -8.06 11.08
C TYR A 299 -5.45 -7.91 10.11
N GLY A 300 -5.17 -6.69 9.72
CA GLY A 300 -3.98 -6.39 8.94
C GLY A 300 -3.61 -4.90 9.01
N ALA A 301 -2.39 -4.61 8.57
CA ALA A 301 -1.89 -3.25 8.47
C ALA A 301 -0.95 -3.11 7.27
N ARG A 302 -1.01 -1.97 6.58
CA ARG A 302 -0.17 -1.67 5.44
C ARG A 302 0.07 -0.18 5.29
N ALA A 303 1.30 0.20 4.91
CA ALA A 303 1.59 1.57 4.54
C ALA A 303 0.98 1.91 3.17
N ILE A 304 0.65 3.18 3.00
CA ILE A 304 0.03 3.76 1.81
C ILE A 304 0.86 4.96 1.38
N ALA A 305 1.25 5.05 0.10
CA ALA A 305 1.87 6.25 -0.47
C ALA A 305 0.77 7.26 -0.83
N LYS A 306 0.77 8.44 -0.21
CA LYS A 306 -0.31 9.43 -0.32
C LYS A 306 0.14 10.84 -0.70
N GLY A 307 1.40 11.05 -1.07
CA GLY A 307 1.93 12.36 -1.47
C GLY A 307 1.27 12.93 -2.73
N GLY A 308 0.64 12.07 -3.53
CA GLY A 308 -0.13 12.45 -4.71
C GLY A 308 0.73 13.09 -5.80
N PHE A 309 0.11 13.92 -6.63
CA PHE A 309 0.69 14.48 -7.86
C PHE A 309 2.08 15.11 -7.68
N ASN A 310 2.27 15.90 -6.62
CA ASN A 310 3.53 16.62 -6.38
C ASN A 310 4.70 15.70 -5.99
N SER A 311 4.41 14.48 -5.55
CA SER A 311 5.39 13.50 -5.06
C SER A 311 5.59 12.34 -6.04
N LEU A 312 4.97 12.40 -7.24
CA LEU A 312 5.20 11.40 -8.28
C LEU A 312 6.66 11.48 -8.73
N PRO A 313 7.42 10.38 -8.72
CA PRO A 313 8.73 10.32 -9.34
C PRO A 313 8.59 10.34 -10.87
N LYS A 314 9.68 10.53 -11.56
CA LYS A 314 9.77 10.14 -12.96
C LYS A 314 9.50 8.62 -13.02
N MET A 315 8.43 8.22 -13.69
CA MET A 315 7.97 6.82 -13.62
C MET A 315 8.72 5.89 -14.58
N THR A 316 9.48 6.42 -15.53
CA THR A 316 10.20 5.64 -16.56
C THR A 316 11.71 5.75 -16.41
N PHE A 317 12.39 4.70 -16.77
CA PHE A 317 13.86 4.60 -16.87
C PHE A 317 14.23 3.57 -17.96
N PRO A 318 15.49 3.50 -18.40
CA PRO A 318 15.88 2.52 -19.41
C PRO A 318 15.57 1.08 -18.98
N GLY A 319 14.75 0.36 -19.74
CA GLY A 319 14.37 -1.04 -19.49
C GLY A 319 13.22 -1.24 -18.54
N GLY A 320 12.57 -0.17 -18.02
CA GLY A 320 11.45 -0.38 -17.12
C GLY A 320 10.69 0.87 -16.68
N LEU A 321 9.72 0.65 -15.81
CA LEU A 321 8.92 1.72 -15.22
C LEU A 321 8.26 1.30 -13.89
N LEU A 322 7.88 2.32 -13.10
CA LEU A 322 7.12 2.19 -11.87
C LEU A 322 5.63 2.46 -12.13
N VAL A 323 4.74 1.65 -11.56
CA VAL A 323 3.28 1.83 -11.69
C VAL A 323 2.56 1.70 -10.34
N GLY A 324 1.36 2.24 -10.26
CA GLY A 324 0.50 2.13 -9.10
C GLY A 324 1.06 2.81 -7.85
N CYS A 325 0.85 2.20 -6.69
CA CYS A 325 1.33 2.73 -5.41
C CYS A 325 2.86 2.75 -5.29
N GLU A 326 3.58 2.04 -6.13
CA GLU A 326 5.04 2.15 -6.25
C GLU A 326 5.44 3.55 -6.71
N ALA A 327 4.75 4.07 -7.72
CA ALA A 327 4.91 5.44 -8.18
C ALA A 327 4.15 6.47 -7.32
N GLY A 328 3.23 6.04 -6.46
CA GLY A 328 2.43 6.94 -5.61
C GLY A 328 1.19 7.51 -6.28
N THR A 329 0.52 6.75 -7.15
CA THR A 329 -0.64 7.22 -7.93
C THR A 329 -1.96 7.29 -7.15
N LEU A 330 -1.97 7.08 -5.83
CA LEU A 330 -3.17 7.17 -5.01
C LEU A 330 -3.76 8.60 -5.04
N ASN A 331 -5.07 8.69 -5.24
CA ASN A 331 -5.79 9.95 -5.10
C ASN A 331 -6.31 10.13 -3.67
N PHE A 332 -5.62 10.94 -2.89
CA PHE A 332 -5.98 11.21 -1.50
C PHE A 332 -7.33 11.92 -1.37
N ALA A 333 -7.67 12.83 -2.27
CA ALA A 333 -8.95 13.54 -2.24
C ALA A 333 -10.17 12.62 -2.44
N LYS A 334 -9.98 11.47 -3.08
CA LYS A 334 -11.00 10.43 -3.23
C LYS A 334 -10.91 9.33 -2.16
N ILE A 335 -9.80 9.27 -1.41
CA ILE A 335 -9.49 8.15 -0.52
C ILE A 335 -9.43 6.82 -1.32
N LYS A 336 -8.97 6.87 -2.56
CA LYS A 336 -8.97 5.73 -3.49
C LYS A 336 -7.67 5.69 -4.30
N GLY A 337 -7.15 4.49 -4.49
CA GLY A 337 -5.92 4.26 -5.23
C GLY A 337 -5.99 3.10 -6.23
N ASN A 338 -7.01 2.24 -6.14
CA ASN A 338 -7.06 1.03 -6.96
C ASN A 338 -7.30 1.36 -8.45
N HIS A 339 -8.26 2.24 -8.75
CA HIS A 339 -8.56 2.67 -10.12
C HIS A 339 -7.38 3.41 -10.77
N THR A 340 -6.68 4.26 -10.01
CA THR A 340 -5.49 4.98 -10.48
C THR A 340 -4.31 4.05 -10.71
N ALA A 341 -4.12 3.07 -9.82
CA ALA A 341 -3.09 2.05 -9.97
C ALA A 341 -3.34 1.19 -11.22
N MET A 342 -4.57 0.72 -11.42
CA MET A 342 -4.97 -0.03 -12.63
C MET A 342 -4.73 0.80 -13.90
N LYS A 343 -5.13 2.07 -13.92
CA LYS A 343 -4.94 2.95 -15.10
C LYS A 343 -3.46 3.16 -15.42
N SER A 344 -2.61 3.36 -14.41
CA SER A 344 -1.17 3.49 -14.63
C SER A 344 -0.58 2.23 -15.26
N GLY A 345 -1.04 1.06 -14.83
CA GLY A 345 -0.65 -0.22 -15.42
C GLY A 345 -1.11 -0.38 -16.88
N MET A 346 -2.34 0.03 -17.19
CA MET A 346 -2.85 -0.01 -18.57
C MET A 346 -2.03 0.90 -19.50
N LEU A 347 -1.67 2.11 -19.05
CA LEU A 347 -0.82 3.03 -19.82
C LEU A 347 0.59 2.48 -20.02
N ALA A 348 1.12 1.76 -19.03
CA ALA A 348 2.39 1.05 -19.15
C ALA A 348 2.31 -0.03 -20.22
N ALA A 349 1.27 -0.84 -20.21
CA ALA A 349 1.04 -1.89 -21.20
C ALA A 349 0.97 -1.33 -22.63
N GLU A 350 0.23 -0.25 -22.84
CA GLU A 350 0.13 0.42 -24.14
C GLU A 350 1.48 0.92 -24.64
N SER A 351 2.31 1.48 -23.75
CA SER A 351 3.63 2.02 -24.12
C SER A 351 4.65 0.91 -24.40
N ILE A 352 4.61 -0.17 -23.61
CA ILE A 352 5.47 -1.34 -23.83
C ILE A 352 5.09 -2.03 -25.15
N PHE A 353 3.79 -2.22 -25.38
CA PHE A 353 3.32 -2.88 -26.60
C PHE A 353 3.74 -2.12 -27.87
N GLU A 354 3.61 -0.80 -27.88
CA GLU A 354 4.09 0.04 -28.98
C GLU A 354 5.59 -0.15 -29.21
N ALA A 355 6.39 -0.06 -28.15
CA ALA A 355 7.85 -0.17 -28.25
C ALA A 355 8.32 -1.54 -28.79
N ILE A 356 7.66 -2.62 -28.36
CA ILE A 356 7.99 -3.99 -28.84
C ILE A 356 7.49 -4.19 -30.29
N SER A 357 6.31 -3.65 -30.63
CA SER A 357 5.73 -3.82 -31.96
C SER A 357 6.46 -3.00 -33.04
N GLU A 358 7.02 -1.84 -32.70
CA GLU A 358 7.78 -1.02 -33.64
C GLU A 358 9.09 -1.67 -34.06
N ASN A 359 9.84 -2.26 -33.16
CA ASN A 359 11.07 -2.98 -33.45
C ASN A 359 11.47 -3.92 -32.30
N ALA A 360 11.12 -5.19 -32.42
CA ALA A 360 11.43 -6.22 -31.42
C ALA A 360 12.94 -6.45 -31.16
N GLU A 361 13.80 -6.11 -32.13
CA GLU A 361 15.26 -6.27 -32.03
C GLU A 361 15.99 -4.97 -31.62
N ALA A 362 15.25 -3.86 -31.45
CA ALA A 362 15.89 -2.60 -31.06
C ALA A 362 16.49 -2.68 -29.65
N PRO A 363 17.60 -1.97 -29.40
CA PRO A 363 18.10 -1.82 -28.03
C PRO A 363 17.00 -1.26 -27.11
N VAL A 364 16.94 -1.80 -25.90
CA VAL A 364 15.97 -1.37 -24.88
C VAL A 364 16.19 0.10 -24.56
N LYS A 365 15.12 0.89 -24.63
CA LYS A 365 15.14 2.32 -24.37
C LYS A 365 14.17 2.69 -23.25
N GLU A 366 14.28 3.91 -22.79
CA GLU A 366 13.27 4.49 -21.91
C GLU A 366 11.95 4.71 -22.68
N LEU A 367 10.83 4.32 -22.05
CA LEU A 367 9.47 4.43 -22.61
C LEU A 367 8.94 5.87 -22.51
N THR A 368 9.47 6.78 -23.32
CA THR A 368 9.06 8.19 -23.31
C THR A 368 7.59 8.39 -23.70
N SER A 369 7.03 7.50 -24.53
CA SER A 369 5.59 7.50 -24.90
C SER A 369 4.67 7.35 -23.70
N PHE A 370 5.11 6.67 -22.63
CA PHE A 370 4.35 6.58 -21.39
C PHE A 370 4.07 7.95 -20.77
N THR A 371 5.07 8.84 -20.76
CA THR A 371 4.91 10.19 -20.19
C THR A 371 3.85 11.00 -20.95
N GLU A 372 3.79 10.87 -22.26
CA GLU A 372 2.80 11.55 -23.10
C GLU A 372 1.39 10.97 -22.88
N LYS A 373 1.27 9.63 -22.84
CA LYS A 373 0.01 8.93 -22.55
C LYS A 373 -0.49 9.27 -21.14
N PHE A 374 0.39 9.29 -20.14
CA PHE A 374 0.05 9.69 -18.79
C PHE A 374 -0.50 11.11 -18.75
N LYS A 375 0.20 12.08 -19.36
CA LYS A 375 -0.22 13.50 -19.40
C LYS A 375 -1.55 13.72 -20.12
N SER A 376 -1.87 12.92 -21.11
CA SER A 376 -3.12 13.00 -21.87
C SER A 376 -4.27 12.20 -21.25
N SER A 377 -4.01 11.45 -20.19
CA SER A 377 -5.00 10.58 -19.54
C SER A 377 -5.81 11.31 -18.48
N TRP A 378 -6.99 10.76 -18.18
CA TRP A 378 -7.78 11.22 -17.03
C TRP A 378 -7.07 11.00 -15.68
N LEU A 379 -6.12 10.07 -15.61
CA LEU A 379 -5.33 9.83 -14.41
C LEU A 379 -4.51 11.07 -14.04
N TYR A 380 -3.85 11.67 -15.01
CA TYR A 380 -3.11 12.91 -14.81
C TYR A 380 -4.01 14.04 -14.32
N ASP A 381 -5.13 14.26 -15.01
CA ASP A 381 -6.11 15.30 -14.65
C ASP A 381 -6.64 15.12 -13.24
N GLU A 382 -6.97 13.89 -12.86
CA GLU A 382 -7.51 13.55 -11.56
C GLU A 382 -6.49 13.83 -10.45
N LEU A 383 -5.25 13.39 -10.62
CA LEU A 383 -4.17 13.62 -9.65
C LEU A 383 -3.79 15.12 -9.59
N PHE A 384 -3.73 15.79 -10.73
CA PHE A 384 -3.42 17.22 -10.79
C PHE A 384 -4.47 18.07 -10.06
N ARG A 385 -5.76 17.77 -10.22
CA ARG A 385 -6.85 18.49 -9.53
C ARG A 385 -6.86 18.28 -8.02
N SER A 386 -6.28 17.21 -7.54
CA SER A 386 -6.16 16.91 -6.09
C SER A 386 -4.80 17.30 -5.48
N ARG A 387 -3.90 17.94 -6.22
CA ARG A 387 -2.51 18.23 -5.83
C ARG A 387 -2.34 19.03 -4.54
N ASN A 388 -3.32 19.84 -4.18
CA ASN A 388 -3.29 20.67 -2.96
C ASN A 388 -3.94 19.97 -1.76
N PHE A 389 -4.68 18.87 -1.96
CA PHE A 389 -5.53 18.28 -0.92
C PHE A 389 -4.73 17.82 0.30
N GLY A 390 -3.67 17.05 0.12
CA GLY A 390 -2.79 16.61 1.19
C GLY A 390 -2.03 17.77 1.85
N PRO A 391 -1.29 18.59 1.08
CA PRO A 391 -0.56 19.73 1.61
C PRO A 391 -1.43 20.74 2.39
N ALA A 392 -2.69 20.92 2.01
CA ALA A 392 -3.61 21.78 2.75
C ALA A 392 -3.93 21.22 4.14
N ILE A 393 -4.16 19.89 4.25
CA ILE A 393 -4.36 19.23 5.55
C ILE A 393 -3.10 19.36 6.42
N HIS A 394 -1.92 19.10 5.85
CA HIS A 394 -0.66 19.14 6.59
C HIS A 394 -0.32 20.56 7.11
N LYS A 395 -0.59 21.61 6.31
CA LYS A 395 -0.26 22.99 6.65
C LYS A 395 -1.32 23.70 7.48
N LEU A 396 -2.60 23.38 7.30
CA LEU A 396 -3.73 24.10 7.91
C LEU A 396 -4.45 23.25 8.97
N GLY A 397 -4.06 21.99 9.14
CA GLY A 397 -4.72 21.02 10.03
C GLY A 397 -6.05 20.52 9.47
N ASN A 398 -6.65 19.53 10.18
CA ASN A 398 -7.84 18.83 9.72
C ASN A 398 -9.04 19.76 9.44
N PHE A 399 -9.29 20.75 10.32
CA PHE A 399 -10.45 21.62 10.19
C PHE A 399 -10.31 22.66 9.06
N TRP A 400 -9.28 23.48 9.10
CA TRP A 400 -9.09 24.53 8.08
C TRP A 400 -8.63 23.97 6.73
N GLY A 401 -7.82 22.93 6.74
CA GLY A 401 -7.44 22.19 5.54
C GLY A 401 -8.65 21.50 4.90
N GLY A 402 -9.54 20.91 5.70
CA GLY A 402 -10.80 20.34 5.22
C GLY A 402 -11.74 21.37 4.61
N ALA A 403 -11.89 22.53 5.25
CA ALA A 403 -12.68 23.64 4.71
C ALA A 403 -12.10 24.16 3.38
N PHE A 404 -10.78 24.36 3.31
CA PHE A 404 -10.08 24.74 2.09
C PHE A 404 -10.30 23.69 0.97
N ASN A 405 -10.11 22.41 1.27
CA ASN A 405 -10.29 21.32 0.31
C ASN A 405 -11.73 21.24 -0.21
N THR A 406 -12.71 21.46 0.67
CA THR A 406 -14.12 21.52 0.26
C THR A 406 -14.36 22.65 -0.74
N LEU A 407 -13.84 23.84 -0.44
CA LEU A 407 -13.94 24.99 -1.33
C LEU A 407 -13.24 24.72 -2.69
N GLU A 408 -12.01 24.24 -2.63
CA GLU A 408 -11.21 23.93 -3.83
C GLU A 408 -11.88 22.89 -4.71
N GLN A 409 -12.33 21.77 -4.13
CA GLN A 409 -12.93 20.69 -4.91
C GLN A 409 -14.35 20.99 -5.39
N ASN A 410 -15.17 21.66 -4.58
CA ASN A 410 -16.57 21.87 -4.92
C ASN A 410 -16.80 23.10 -5.80
N ILE A 411 -16.02 24.17 -5.63
CA ILE A 411 -16.20 25.44 -6.38
C ILE A 411 -15.20 25.54 -7.53
N PHE A 412 -13.91 25.31 -7.25
CA PHE A 412 -12.85 25.48 -8.25
C PHE A 412 -12.51 24.20 -9.02
N ASN A 413 -13.11 23.08 -8.66
CA ASN A 413 -12.85 21.77 -9.28
C ASN A 413 -11.36 21.40 -9.35
N GLY A 414 -10.60 21.77 -8.30
CA GLY A 414 -9.17 21.57 -8.21
C GLY A 414 -8.29 22.45 -9.11
N ASN A 415 -8.88 23.47 -9.78
CA ASN A 415 -8.19 24.32 -10.76
C ASN A 415 -7.70 25.65 -10.16
N LEU A 416 -7.13 25.64 -8.96
CA LEU A 416 -6.47 26.83 -8.43
C LEU A 416 -5.18 27.13 -9.20
N PHE A 417 -4.83 28.41 -9.27
CA PHE A 417 -3.65 28.90 -10.00
C PHE A 417 -2.31 28.66 -9.27
N PHE A 418 -2.36 28.16 -8.05
CA PHE A 418 -1.19 27.85 -7.23
C PHE A 418 -1.16 26.37 -6.82
N THR A 419 0.02 25.91 -6.41
CA THR A 419 0.26 24.57 -5.90
C THR A 419 0.90 24.67 -4.52
N MET A 420 0.27 24.04 -3.53
CA MET A 420 0.87 23.81 -2.22
C MET A 420 1.81 22.60 -2.31
N LYS A 421 2.97 22.67 -1.66
CA LYS A 421 3.95 21.58 -1.63
C LYS A 421 4.34 21.28 -0.19
N ASP A 422 4.54 20.01 0.10
CA ASP A 422 5.19 19.56 1.32
C ASP A 422 6.71 19.53 1.13
N GLU A 423 7.45 19.84 2.19
CA GLU A 423 8.92 20.04 2.11
C GLU A 423 9.69 19.05 2.99
N HIS A 424 8.99 18.38 3.91
CA HIS A 424 9.63 17.54 4.93
C HIS A 424 9.27 16.07 4.75
N LYS A 425 10.27 15.20 4.91
CA LYS A 425 10.07 13.74 4.92
C LYS A 425 9.45 13.29 6.25
N ASP A 426 8.59 12.29 6.21
CA ASP A 426 7.81 11.82 7.38
C ASP A 426 8.68 11.39 8.55
N TYR A 427 9.80 10.69 8.30
CA TYR A 427 10.69 10.24 9.36
C TYR A 427 11.40 11.39 10.11
N ALA A 428 11.58 12.52 9.44
CA ALA A 428 12.33 13.66 9.98
C ALA A 428 11.49 14.57 10.90
N GLN A 429 10.21 14.26 11.09
CA GLN A 429 9.29 15.14 11.83
C GLN A 429 9.13 14.77 13.31
N LEU A 430 9.68 13.63 13.77
CA LEU A 430 9.59 13.23 15.17
C LEU A 430 10.35 14.23 16.08
N LYS A 431 9.65 14.71 17.11
CA LYS A 431 10.25 15.44 18.23
C LYS A 431 11.09 14.51 19.09
N GLU A 432 12.05 15.09 19.82
CA GLU A 432 12.71 14.31 20.87
C GLU A 432 11.72 13.95 21.98
N ALA A 433 11.88 12.78 22.57
CA ALA A 433 10.99 12.26 23.62
C ALA A 433 10.82 13.21 24.81
N LYS A 434 11.90 13.94 25.18
CA LYS A 434 11.87 14.93 26.27
C LYS A 434 10.97 16.15 25.96
N ASP A 435 10.72 16.45 24.68
CA ASP A 435 9.93 17.59 24.21
C ASP A 435 8.51 17.16 23.77
N ALA A 436 8.19 15.87 23.88
CA ALA A 436 6.90 15.31 23.52
C ALA A 436 6.10 14.88 24.76
N LYS A 437 4.78 14.97 24.65
CA LYS A 437 3.88 14.48 25.69
C LYS A 437 3.82 12.94 25.63
N GLU A 438 4.11 12.30 26.74
CA GLU A 438 3.91 10.86 26.89
C GLU A 438 2.41 10.50 26.80
N ILE A 439 2.08 9.45 26.04
CA ILE A 439 0.73 8.98 25.84
C ILE A 439 0.58 7.63 26.54
N SER A 440 -0.40 7.54 27.45
CA SER A 440 -0.75 6.29 28.11
C SER A 440 -2.03 5.74 27.48
N TYR A 441 -1.96 4.52 26.98
CA TYR A 441 -3.10 3.84 26.37
C TYR A 441 -3.80 2.92 27.35
N PRO A 442 -5.15 2.83 27.32
CA PRO A 442 -5.90 1.89 28.14
C PRO A 442 -5.57 0.44 27.72
N LYS A 443 -5.65 -0.47 28.69
CA LYS A 443 -5.55 -1.90 28.38
C LYS A 443 -6.72 -2.33 27.51
N PRO A 444 -6.50 -3.20 26.50
CA PRO A 444 -7.58 -3.76 25.70
C PRO A 444 -8.58 -4.53 26.57
N ASP A 445 -9.87 -4.44 26.23
CA ASP A 445 -10.96 -5.11 26.96
C ASP A 445 -11.22 -6.56 26.48
N GLY A 446 -10.61 -6.97 25.39
CA GLY A 446 -10.81 -8.30 24.79
C GLY A 446 -12.16 -8.49 24.09
N VAL A 447 -12.97 -7.42 23.97
CA VAL A 447 -14.30 -7.42 23.34
C VAL A 447 -14.33 -6.54 22.08
N LEU A 448 -13.99 -5.26 22.23
CA LEU A 448 -13.88 -4.31 21.12
C LEU A 448 -12.41 -3.97 20.81
N SER A 449 -11.55 -4.00 21.81
CA SER A 449 -10.13 -3.72 21.67
C SER A 449 -9.29 -4.93 22.09
N PHE A 450 -8.16 -5.11 21.42
CA PHE A 450 -7.31 -6.30 21.55
C PHE A 450 -5.83 -5.90 21.56
N ASP A 451 -4.99 -6.77 22.11
CA ASP A 451 -3.54 -6.61 22.08
C ASP A 451 -2.96 -6.87 20.67
N LYS A 452 -1.71 -6.45 20.47
CA LYS A 452 -1.03 -6.61 19.17
C LYS A 452 -0.85 -8.07 18.76
N LEU A 453 -0.45 -8.95 19.68
CA LEU A 453 -0.13 -10.33 19.34
C LEU A 453 -1.36 -11.12 18.92
N SER A 454 -2.48 -10.97 19.67
CA SER A 454 -3.75 -11.59 19.28
C SER A 454 -4.30 -11.00 17.96
N SER A 455 -3.94 -9.77 17.62
CA SER A 455 -4.27 -9.16 16.33
C SER A 455 -3.41 -9.74 15.20
N VAL A 456 -2.11 -9.83 15.39
CA VAL A 456 -1.17 -10.44 14.42
C VAL A 456 -1.56 -11.88 14.09
N PHE A 457 -1.99 -12.65 15.07
CA PHE A 457 -2.50 -14.01 14.84
C PHE A 457 -3.59 -14.07 13.75
N LEU A 458 -4.48 -13.06 13.72
CA LEU A 458 -5.56 -12.98 12.71
C LEU A 458 -5.10 -12.47 11.33
N SER A 459 -3.84 -12.08 11.18
CA SER A 459 -3.25 -11.78 9.87
C SER A 459 -2.80 -13.03 9.12
N ASN A 460 -2.80 -14.17 9.80
CA ASN A 460 -2.26 -15.44 9.31
C ASN A 460 -0.82 -15.29 8.79
N THR A 461 -0.04 -14.35 9.37
CA THR A 461 1.34 -14.17 8.96
C THR A 461 2.18 -15.37 9.35
N ASN A 462 2.94 -15.87 8.40
CA ASN A 462 3.83 -17.00 8.58
C ASN A 462 5.10 -16.79 7.76
N HIS A 463 6.25 -17.00 8.38
CA HIS A 463 7.55 -16.94 7.72
C HIS A 463 8.31 -18.23 8.03
N GLU A 464 9.21 -18.61 7.15
CA GLU A 464 10.21 -19.61 7.48
C GLU A 464 10.97 -19.16 8.73
N GLU A 465 11.08 -20.01 9.75
CA GLU A 465 11.72 -19.62 11.02
C GLU A 465 13.23 -19.46 10.87
N ASP A 466 13.85 -20.41 10.17
CA ASP A 466 15.28 -20.42 9.93
C ASP A 466 15.59 -19.80 8.56
N GLN A 467 15.53 -18.46 8.50
CA GLN A 467 15.94 -17.66 7.35
C GLN A 467 16.65 -16.38 7.78
N PRO A 468 17.43 -15.73 6.92
CA PRO A 468 18.03 -14.43 7.22
C PRO A 468 16.96 -13.39 7.54
N CYS A 469 17.12 -12.66 8.63
CA CYS A 469 16.19 -11.60 9.02
C CYS A 469 16.04 -10.58 7.88
N HIS A 470 14.80 -10.36 7.42
CA HIS A 470 14.48 -9.43 6.34
C HIS A 470 14.39 -7.95 6.79
N LEU A 471 14.51 -7.71 8.10
CA LEU A 471 14.52 -6.37 8.70
C LEU A 471 15.97 -6.01 9.04
N LYS A 472 16.67 -5.50 8.03
CA LYS A 472 18.12 -5.23 8.15
C LYS A 472 18.37 -3.93 8.90
N LEU A 473 19.26 -3.97 9.89
CA LEU A 473 19.81 -2.77 10.54
C LEU A 473 21.10 -2.37 9.81
N LYS A 474 21.22 -1.10 9.42
CA LYS A 474 22.47 -0.57 8.87
C LYS A 474 23.56 -0.55 9.94
N ASP A 475 23.17 -0.20 11.17
CA ASP A 475 24.01 -0.23 12.36
C ASP A 475 23.20 -0.77 13.55
N PRO A 476 23.57 -1.94 14.11
CA PRO A 476 22.86 -2.57 15.24
C PRO A 476 22.87 -1.74 16.53
N SER A 477 23.76 -0.78 16.67
CA SER A 477 23.87 0.04 17.89
C SER A 477 22.86 1.19 17.95
N ILE A 478 22.37 1.67 16.80
CA ILE A 478 21.50 2.86 16.69
C ILE A 478 20.21 2.75 17.51
N PRO A 479 19.49 1.62 17.55
CA PRO A 479 18.25 1.53 18.31
C PRO A 479 18.43 1.88 19.79
N LEU A 480 19.48 1.37 20.42
CA LEU A 480 19.75 1.57 21.85
C LEU A 480 20.55 2.83 22.16
N GLN A 481 21.51 3.20 21.32
CA GLN A 481 22.41 4.33 21.57
C GLN A 481 21.87 5.68 21.06
N VAL A 482 20.99 5.66 20.04
CA VAL A 482 20.46 6.87 19.41
C VAL A 482 18.95 6.96 19.57
N ASN A 483 18.20 5.98 19.06
CA ASN A 483 16.74 6.06 19.01
C ASN A 483 16.10 5.98 20.40
N LEU A 484 16.58 5.09 21.27
CA LEU A 484 16.04 4.93 22.62
C LEU A 484 16.19 6.20 23.47
N PRO A 485 17.38 6.83 23.61
CA PRO A 485 17.52 8.03 24.41
C PRO A 485 16.86 9.28 23.78
N LYS A 486 16.80 9.38 22.45
CA LYS A 486 16.24 10.56 21.77
C LYS A 486 14.75 10.49 21.55
N PHE A 487 14.24 9.32 21.14
CA PHE A 487 12.88 9.13 20.66
C PHE A 487 12.12 8.02 21.41
N ALA A 488 12.65 7.55 22.56
CA ALA A 488 12.10 6.44 23.34
C ALA A 488 11.89 5.15 22.50
N GLU A 489 12.74 4.90 21.51
CA GLU A 489 12.67 3.83 20.49
C GLU A 489 11.25 3.67 19.92
N PRO A 490 10.86 4.50 18.93
CA PRO A 490 9.48 4.57 18.46
C PRO A 490 9.05 3.34 17.67
N ALA A 491 9.98 2.46 17.25
CA ALA A 491 9.65 1.23 16.52
C ALA A 491 8.71 0.31 17.31
N GLN A 492 8.79 0.34 18.64
CA GLN A 492 7.88 -0.41 19.53
C GLN A 492 6.42 0.04 19.38
N ARG A 493 6.19 1.28 18.94
CA ARG A 493 4.86 1.91 18.84
C ARG A 493 4.36 2.00 17.40
N TYR A 494 5.19 2.47 16.45
CA TYR A 494 4.73 2.55 15.07
C TYR A 494 4.58 1.17 14.39
N CYS A 495 5.24 0.13 14.88
CA CYS A 495 5.06 -1.22 14.35
C CYS A 495 3.68 -1.76 14.74
N PRO A 496 2.83 -2.15 13.74
CA PRO A 496 1.49 -2.68 14.00
C PRO A 496 1.47 -4.13 14.47
N ALA A 497 2.64 -4.78 14.50
CA ALA A 497 2.74 -6.23 14.64
C ALA A 497 3.66 -6.71 15.79
N GLY A 498 4.13 -5.79 16.65
CA GLY A 498 4.98 -6.19 17.78
C GLY A 498 6.31 -6.81 17.37
N VAL A 499 6.87 -6.33 16.26
CA VAL A 499 8.16 -6.84 15.74
C VAL A 499 9.34 -6.34 16.55
N TYR A 500 9.28 -5.10 17.03
CA TYR A 500 10.40 -4.44 17.71
C TYR A 500 10.11 -4.26 19.20
N GLU A 501 11.07 -4.68 20.02
CA GLU A 501 11.01 -4.58 21.48
C GLU A 501 12.36 -4.18 22.05
N VAL A 502 12.35 -3.34 23.09
CA VAL A 502 13.51 -3.11 23.96
C VAL A 502 13.29 -3.94 25.22
N ILE A 503 14.07 -4.98 25.36
CA ILE A 503 14.01 -5.91 26.50
C ILE A 503 15.13 -5.54 27.47
N GLU A 504 14.81 -5.54 28.77
CA GLU A 504 15.79 -5.36 29.84
C GLU A 504 15.94 -6.68 30.62
N GLU A 505 17.12 -7.29 30.51
CA GLU A 505 17.48 -8.53 31.19
C GLU A 505 18.74 -8.28 32.04
N GLU A 506 18.68 -8.59 33.32
CA GLU A 506 19.82 -8.44 34.26
C GLU A 506 20.44 -7.02 34.29
N GLY A 507 19.66 -5.99 33.95
CA GLY A 507 20.12 -4.58 33.89
C GLY A 507 20.74 -4.17 32.56
N GLU A 508 20.84 -5.08 31.60
CA GLU A 508 21.26 -4.78 30.24
C GLU A 508 20.06 -4.66 29.29
N LYS A 509 20.09 -3.65 28.41
CA LYS A 509 19.04 -3.45 27.40
C LYS A 509 19.45 -4.09 26.08
N ARG A 510 18.52 -4.81 25.49
CA ARG A 510 18.67 -5.44 24.18
C ARG A 510 17.52 -5.01 23.25
N PHE A 511 17.85 -4.69 22.00
CA PHE A 511 16.85 -4.48 20.95
C PHE A 511 16.55 -5.80 20.27
N GLN A 512 15.31 -6.25 20.36
CA GLN A 512 14.86 -7.51 19.80
C GLN A 512 14.00 -7.27 18.55
N ILE A 513 14.21 -8.09 17.53
CA ILE A 513 13.43 -8.09 16.29
C ILE A 513 12.73 -9.44 16.17
N ASN A 514 11.41 -9.45 16.38
CA ASN A 514 10.54 -10.62 16.22
C ASN A 514 10.05 -10.68 14.76
N ALA A 515 10.93 -11.02 13.83
CA ALA A 515 10.67 -10.95 12.40
C ALA A 515 9.49 -11.83 11.95
N GLN A 516 9.19 -12.90 12.69
CA GLN A 516 8.05 -13.80 12.46
C GLN A 516 6.70 -13.08 12.52
N ASN A 517 6.60 -12.01 13.32
CA ASN A 517 5.36 -11.24 13.45
C ASN A 517 5.14 -10.24 12.29
N CYS A 518 6.11 -10.08 11.39
CA CYS A 518 6.06 -9.05 10.36
C CYS A 518 4.90 -9.28 9.38
N VAL A 519 4.05 -8.28 9.23
CA VAL A 519 2.93 -8.26 8.27
C VAL A 519 3.26 -7.48 6.98
N HIS A 520 4.53 -7.25 6.71
CA HIS A 520 5.04 -6.55 5.52
C HIS A 520 4.46 -5.14 5.31
N CYS A 521 4.08 -4.45 6.38
CA CYS A 521 3.50 -3.10 6.29
C CYS A 521 4.50 -2.02 5.86
N LYS A 522 5.80 -2.24 6.06
CA LYS A 522 6.93 -1.35 5.71
C LYS A 522 6.99 -0.03 6.49
N THR A 523 6.18 0.13 7.53
CA THR A 523 6.19 1.36 8.35
C THR A 523 7.57 1.64 8.96
N CYS A 524 8.32 0.61 9.34
CA CYS A 524 9.67 0.76 9.90
C CYS A 524 10.67 1.35 8.90
N ASP A 525 10.63 0.92 7.66
CA ASP A 525 11.45 1.46 6.56
C ASP A 525 11.12 2.94 6.24
N ILE A 526 9.90 3.37 6.57
CA ILE A 526 9.42 4.73 6.32
C ILE A 526 9.66 5.64 7.52
N LYS A 527 9.28 5.22 8.73
CA LYS A 527 9.14 6.09 9.91
C LYS A 527 10.35 6.09 10.83
N ASP A 528 11.28 5.15 10.70
CA ASP A 528 12.48 5.12 11.55
C ASP A 528 13.23 6.47 11.46
N PRO A 529 13.38 7.24 12.57
CA PRO A 529 13.96 8.57 12.53
C PRO A 529 15.43 8.57 12.08
N SER A 530 16.16 7.49 12.33
CA SER A 530 17.53 7.31 11.91
C SER A 530 17.68 6.67 10.53
N GLN A 531 16.57 6.26 9.90
CA GLN A 531 16.56 5.51 8.62
C GLN A 531 17.54 4.31 8.67
N ASN A 532 17.61 3.69 9.82
CA ASN A 532 18.50 2.56 10.12
C ASN A 532 17.89 1.22 9.68
N ILE A 533 16.57 1.09 9.75
CA ILE A 533 15.86 -0.13 9.40
C ILE A 533 15.59 -0.14 7.88
N LYS A 534 16.11 -1.16 7.20
CA LYS A 534 15.83 -1.43 5.79
C LYS A 534 15.01 -2.73 5.68
N TRP A 535 13.78 -2.61 5.19
CA TRP A 535 12.97 -3.77 4.84
C TRP A 535 13.45 -4.33 3.49
N VAL A 536 13.71 -5.63 3.43
CA VAL A 536 13.98 -6.38 2.19
C VAL A 536 12.99 -7.54 2.10
N VAL A 537 12.87 -8.17 0.93
CA VAL A 537 11.98 -9.35 0.82
C VAL A 537 12.51 -10.51 1.65
N PRO A 538 11.66 -11.20 2.44
CA PRO A 538 11.98 -12.51 3.00
C PRO A 538 11.92 -13.59 1.91
N GLU A 539 12.17 -14.84 2.29
CA GLU A 539 11.91 -15.99 1.44
C GLU A 539 10.49 -15.94 0.88
N GLY A 540 10.32 -16.34 -0.38
CA GLY A 540 9.02 -16.31 -1.07
C GLY A 540 7.97 -17.20 -0.39
N ALA A 541 6.70 -16.96 -0.65
CA ALA A 541 5.53 -17.56 -0.03
C ALA A 541 5.32 -17.23 1.46
N GLY A 542 6.25 -16.53 2.12
CA GLY A 542 6.11 -16.07 3.51
C GLY A 542 5.36 -14.74 3.63
N GLY A 543 4.93 -14.41 4.87
CA GLY A 543 4.24 -13.18 5.21
C GLY A 543 2.76 -13.36 5.55
N PRO A 544 1.95 -12.28 5.56
CA PRO A 544 0.53 -12.37 5.88
C PRO A 544 -0.23 -13.16 4.80
N ASN A 545 -1.31 -13.80 5.22
CA ASN A 545 -2.26 -14.43 4.30
C ASN A 545 -3.67 -13.94 4.63
N TYR A 546 -4.06 -12.89 3.95
CA TYR A 546 -5.35 -12.22 4.18
C TYR A 546 -6.45 -12.90 3.34
N PRO A 547 -7.47 -13.50 3.99
CA PRO A 547 -8.48 -14.24 3.24
C PRO A 547 -9.42 -13.33 2.46
N ASN A 548 -9.79 -12.16 3.01
CA ASN A 548 -10.88 -11.34 2.47
C ASN A 548 -10.65 -9.81 2.65
N MET A 549 -9.39 -9.39 2.68
CA MET A 549 -8.99 -7.99 2.91
C MET A 549 -8.99 -7.11 1.66
#